data_ae5f48aabd30da5172aab27b76437f30
#
_entry.id   ae5f48aabd30da5172aab27b76437f30
#
_cell.length_a   1.000
_cell.length_b   1.000
_cell.length_c   1.000
_cell.angle_alpha   90.00
_cell.angle_beta   90.00
_cell.angle_gamma   90.00
#
_symmetry.space_group_name_H-M   'P 1'
#
loop_
_entity.id
_entity.type
_entity.pdbx_description
1 polymer ?
#
loop_
_entity_poly.entity_id
_entity_poly.type
_entity_poly.pdbx_seq_one_letter_code
_entity_poly.pdbx_strand_id
1 'polypeptide(L)'
;MKSFIVVFTSFFFGIHSFSQNGSVEIIKDVRIDGLVRKQGLAVPPATSPQLPGYRVQLFFDSDRKEVDAARSKFVSAFPKVDSYVIYNAPNYILKVGDFRTLLEAEKVKGNLTKDFPTCFIVKELINLPRIDQEWLTIDFPAE
;
A
#
# COMPACT_ATOMS: atom_id res chain seq x y z
N MET A 1 4.59 53.98 45.33
CA MET A 1 3.92 53.23 44.23
C MET A 1 4.58 53.44 42.86
N LYS A 2 5.14 54.62 42.55
CA LYS A 2 5.78 54.84 41.21
C LYS A 2 7.10 54.09 41.01
N SER A 3 7.89 53.83 42.05
CA SER A 3 9.16 53.09 41.96
C SER A 3 8.96 51.60 41.75
N PHE A 4 7.87 51.02 42.18
CA PHE A 4 7.57 49.59 42.03
C PHE A 4 7.23 49.22 40.58
N ILE A 5 6.60 50.14 39.86
CA ILE A 5 6.20 49.94 38.46
C ILE A 5 7.44 49.90 37.53
N VAL A 6 8.47 50.72 37.83
CA VAL A 6 9.71 50.78 37.00
C VAL A 6 10.51 49.47 37.14
N VAL A 7 10.54 48.88 38.34
CA VAL A 7 11.25 47.60 38.56
C VAL A 7 10.53 46.44 37.86
N PHE A 8 9.19 46.46 37.81
CA PHE A 8 8.40 45.41 37.17
C PHE A 8 8.50 45.49 35.65
N THR A 9 8.58 46.68 35.04
CA THR A 9 8.77 46.83 33.59
C THR A 9 10.18 46.43 33.13
N SER A 10 11.21 46.61 33.99
CA SER A 10 12.59 46.17 33.66
C SER A 10 12.75 44.66 33.63
N PHE A 11 11.93 43.91 34.38
CA PHE A 11 12.00 42.45 34.43
C PHE A 11 11.39 41.78 33.20
N PHE A 12 10.50 42.47 32.47
CA PHE A 12 9.81 41.91 31.29
C PHE A 12 10.63 42.01 30.00
N PHE A 13 11.73 42.77 29.99
CA PHE A 13 12.56 43.02 28.81
C PHE A 13 13.73 42.03 28.65
N GLY A 14 13.89 41.07 29.57
CA GLY A 14 15.05 40.17 29.64
C GLY A 14 14.91 38.83 28.93
N ILE A 15 13.78 38.51 28.30
CA ILE A 15 13.57 37.21 27.63
C ILE A 15 13.85 37.36 26.13
N HIS A 16 15.09 37.58 25.76
CA HIS A 16 15.54 37.40 24.38
C HIS A 16 15.81 35.90 24.15
N SER A 17 14.88 35.20 23.54
CA SER A 17 15.12 33.86 23.05
C SER A 17 16.12 33.90 21.90
N PHE A 18 17.36 33.51 22.15
CA PHE A 18 18.32 33.24 21.08
C PHE A 18 17.89 31.97 20.36
N SER A 19 17.25 32.13 19.20
CA SER A 19 17.06 31.03 18.25
C SER A 19 18.45 30.62 17.73
N GLN A 20 18.89 29.42 18.12
CA GLN A 20 20.11 28.83 17.57
C GLN A 20 19.82 28.38 16.13
N ASN A 21 20.32 29.14 15.16
CA ASN A 21 20.43 28.66 13.78
C ASN A 21 21.58 27.65 13.72
N GLY A 22 21.24 26.37 13.97
CA GLY A 22 22.17 25.28 13.72
C GLY A 22 22.36 25.10 12.22
N SER A 23 23.53 25.37 11.69
CA SER A 23 23.90 24.94 10.34
C SER A 23 24.27 23.45 10.40
N VAL A 24 23.52 22.62 9.69
CA VAL A 24 23.88 21.20 9.51
C VAL A 24 24.78 21.11 8.30
N GLU A 25 26.08 20.85 8.50
CA GLU A 25 27.01 20.53 7.43
C GLU A 25 26.92 19.00 7.13
N ILE A 26 26.37 18.65 5.99
CA ILE A 26 26.27 17.26 5.56
C ILE A 26 27.51 16.93 4.73
N ILE A 27 28.50 16.27 5.33
CA ILE A 27 29.66 15.73 4.65
C ILE A 27 29.25 14.41 4.03
N LYS A 28 29.05 14.38 2.72
CA LYS A 28 28.68 13.17 1.95
C LYS A 28 29.71 12.86 0.88
N ASP A 29 29.95 11.57 0.64
CA ASP A 29 30.79 11.11 -0.47
C ASP A 29 30.12 11.45 -1.82
N VAL A 30 30.92 11.93 -2.79
CA VAL A 30 30.46 12.27 -4.16
C VAL A 30 29.75 11.08 -4.84
N ARG A 31 30.09 9.85 -4.47
CA ARG A 31 29.47 8.63 -4.98
C ARG A 31 28.00 8.48 -4.56
N ILE A 32 27.65 9.06 -3.40
CA ILE A 32 26.27 9.02 -2.90
C ILE A 32 25.34 9.82 -3.82
N ASP A 33 25.79 10.94 -4.37
CA ASP A 33 24.98 11.73 -5.31
C ASP A 33 24.67 10.96 -6.61
N GLY A 34 25.59 10.12 -7.07
CA GLY A 34 25.36 9.23 -8.19
C GLY A 34 24.30 8.15 -7.89
N LEU A 35 24.30 7.60 -6.69
CA LEU A 35 23.30 6.63 -6.23
C LEU A 35 21.93 7.28 -6.03
N VAL A 36 21.88 8.45 -5.40
CA VAL A 36 20.65 9.21 -5.21
C VAL A 36 20.01 9.60 -6.55
N ARG A 37 20.83 10.03 -7.53
CA ARG A 37 20.32 10.28 -8.90
C ARG A 37 19.75 9.03 -9.56
N LYS A 38 20.40 7.88 -9.42
CA LYS A 38 19.87 6.61 -9.94
C LYS A 38 18.59 6.19 -9.25
N GLN A 39 18.48 6.39 -7.92
CA GLN A 39 17.26 6.13 -7.17
C GLN A 39 16.17 7.18 -7.43
N GLY A 40 16.54 8.45 -7.65
CA GLY A 40 15.59 9.52 -8.00
C GLY A 40 15.03 9.40 -9.41
N LEU A 41 15.70 8.64 -10.30
CA LEU A 41 15.18 8.20 -11.60
C LEU A 41 14.36 6.92 -11.49
N ALA A 42 14.47 6.19 -10.36
CA ALA A 42 13.52 5.14 -10.03
C ALA A 42 12.15 5.79 -9.73
N VAL A 43 11.12 5.22 -10.29
CA VAL A 43 9.72 5.64 -10.12
C VAL A 43 9.44 6.06 -8.68
N PRO A 44 8.84 7.23 -8.44
CA PRO A 44 8.52 7.68 -7.08
C PRO A 44 7.80 6.56 -6.32
N PRO A 45 8.13 6.32 -5.03
CA PRO A 45 7.52 5.22 -4.27
C PRO A 45 6.00 5.32 -4.12
N ALA A 46 5.41 6.47 -4.44
CA ALA A 46 3.96 6.68 -4.46
C ALA A 46 3.26 6.13 -5.72
N THR A 47 4.00 5.79 -6.77
CA THR A 47 3.44 5.25 -8.01
C THR A 47 4.09 3.91 -8.29
N SER A 48 3.56 2.85 -7.67
CA SER A 48 3.92 1.49 -8.09
C SER A 48 3.58 1.35 -9.57
N PRO A 49 4.55 1.00 -10.43
CA PRO A 49 4.25 0.81 -11.84
C PRO A 49 3.19 -0.28 -11.97
N GLN A 50 2.10 0.06 -12.63
CA GLN A 50 1.00 -0.86 -12.88
C GLN A 50 1.11 -1.40 -14.30
N LEU A 51 0.74 -2.65 -14.48
CA LEU A 51 0.71 -3.33 -15.76
C LEU A 51 -0.72 -3.76 -16.10
N PRO A 52 -1.10 -3.81 -17.37
CA PRO A 52 -2.34 -4.46 -17.75
C PRO A 52 -2.28 -5.95 -17.41
N GLY A 53 -3.32 -6.44 -16.74
CA GLY A 53 -3.41 -7.82 -16.29
C GLY A 53 -4.83 -8.21 -15.92
N TYR A 54 -4.96 -9.20 -15.05
CA TYR A 54 -6.24 -9.79 -14.67
C TYR A 54 -6.31 -9.97 -13.15
N ARG A 55 -7.50 -9.74 -12.59
CA ARG A 55 -7.86 -10.08 -11.21
C ARG A 55 -9.10 -10.92 -11.20
N VAL A 56 -9.29 -11.73 -10.17
CA VAL A 56 -10.53 -12.45 -9.96
C VAL A 56 -11.38 -11.67 -8.97
N GLN A 57 -12.58 -11.24 -9.38
CA GLN A 57 -13.57 -10.68 -8.49
C GLN A 57 -14.34 -11.82 -7.82
N LEU A 58 -14.28 -11.90 -6.50
CA LEU A 58 -14.88 -12.99 -5.72
C LEU A 58 -16.29 -12.68 -5.25
N PHE A 59 -16.45 -11.47 -4.70
CA PHE A 59 -17.66 -11.09 -3.99
C PHE A 59 -17.90 -9.59 -4.09
N PHE A 60 -19.13 -9.15 -3.93
CA PHE A 60 -19.48 -7.75 -3.79
C PHE A 60 -20.74 -7.61 -2.96
N ASP A 61 -20.80 -6.59 -2.14
CA ASP A 61 -21.97 -6.25 -1.32
C ASP A 61 -21.96 -4.77 -0.97
N SER A 62 -23.11 -4.22 -0.60
CA SER A 62 -23.24 -2.86 -0.05
C SER A 62 -22.79 -2.78 1.41
N ASP A 63 -22.87 -3.90 2.15
CA ASP A 63 -22.35 -3.99 3.51
C ASP A 63 -20.86 -4.42 3.49
N ARG A 64 -20.01 -3.53 3.97
CA ARG A 64 -18.59 -3.79 4.10
C ARG A 64 -18.25 -4.99 4.98
N LYS A 65 -19.07 -5.27 6.02
CA LYS A 65 -18.81 -6.38 6.95
C LYS A 65 -18.92 -7.73 6.24
N GLU A 66 -19.87 -7.88 5.34
CA GLU A 66 -20.03 -9.09 4.54
C GLU A 66 -18.83 -9.32 3.61
N VAL A 67 -18.33 -8.24 3.01
CA VAL A 67 -17.12 -8.29 2.16
C VAL A 67 -15.87 -8.61 2.97
N ASP A 68 -15.73 -8.04 4.17
CA ASP A 68 -14.60 -8.33 5.06
C ASP A 68 -14.66 -9.78 5.60
N ALA A 69 -15.86 -10.33 5.84
CA ALA A 69 -16.04 -11.74 6.20
C ALA A 69 -15.64 -12.67 5.03
N ALA A 70 -16.08 -12.35 3.82
CA ALA A 70 -15.67 -13.09 2.62
C ALA A 70 -14.15 -13.02 2.39
N ARG A 71 -13.53 -11.85 2.64
CA ARG A 71 -12.09 -11.68 2.58
C ARG A 71 -11.36 -12.55 3.61
N SER A 72 -11.85 -12.59 4.85
CA SER A 72 -11.24 -13.40 5.92
C SER A 72 -11.27 -14.88 5.57
N LYS A 73 -12.40 -15.36 5.02
CA LYS A 73 -12.54 -16.75 4.52
C LYS A 73 -11.50 -17.01 3.41
N PHE A 74 -11.35 -16.10 2.46
CA PHE A 74 -10.40 -16.24 1.37
C PHE A 74 -8.95 -16.27 1.86
N VAL A 75 -8.54 -15.30 2.70
CA VAL A 75 -7.15 -15.21 3.21
C VAL A 75 -6.77 -16.44 4.04
N SER A 76 -7.71 -17.04 4.77
CA SER A 76 -7.48 -18.27 5.51
C SER A 76 -7.18 -19.45 4.61
N ALA A 77 -7.82 -19.54 3.44
CA ALA A 77 -7.62 -20.59 2.46
C ALA A 77 -6.41 -20.36 1.54
N PHE A 78 -6.16 -19.08 1.19
CA PHE A 78 -5.14 -18.68 0.20
C PHE A 78 -4.24 -17.55 0.74
N PRO A 79 -3.42 -17.79 1.78
CA PRO A 79 -2.64 -16.73 2.43
C PRO A 79 -1.56 -16.10 1.54
N LYS A 80 -1.15 -16.77 0.46
CA LYS A 80 -0.12 -16.30 -0.48
C LYS A 80 -0.68 -15.38 -1.59
N VAL A 81 -2.00 -15.27 -1.73
CA VAL A 81 -2.63 -14.47 -2.79
C VAL A 81 -3.14 -13.15 -2.22
N ASP A 82 -2.72 -12.05 -2.81
CA ASP A 82 -3.13 -10.72 -2.37
C ASP A 82 -4.64 -10.50 -2.59
N SER A 83 -5.28 -9.81 -1.64
CA SER A 83 -6.70 -9.49 -1.69
C SER A 83 -6.94 -8.00 -1.53
N TYR A 84 -7.85 -7.46 -2.32
CA TYR A 84 -8.14 -6.03 -2.41
C TYR A 84 -9.65 -5.80 -2.20
N VAL A 85 -9.99 -4.93 -1.25
CA VAL A 85 -11.37 -4.46 -1.10
C VAL A 85 -11.46 -3.05 -1.68
N ILE A 86 -12.25 -2.87 -2.71
CA ILE A 86 -12.41 -1.62 -3.44
C ILE A 86 -13.84 -1.15 -3.27
N TYR A 87 -14.03 0.12 -2.92
CA TYR A 87 -15.36 0.74 -2.92
C TYR A 87 -15.68 1.28 -4.30
N ASN A 88 -16.74 0.77 -4.88
CA ASN A 88 -17.32 1.30 -6.12
C ASN A 88 -18.81 1.51 -5.87
N ALA A 89 -19.16 2.76 -5.59
CA ALA A 89 -20.51 3.13 -5.12
C ALA A 89 -21.63 2.47 -5.93
N PRO A 90 -22.62 1.84 -5.28
CA PRO A 90 -22.84 1.77 -3.82
C PRO A 90 -22.15 0.57 -3.13
N ASN A 91 -21.41 -0.28 -3.84
CA ASN A 91 -20.94 -1.56 -3.34
C ASN A 91 -19.46 -1.59 -3.01
N TYR A 92 -19.10 -2.45 -2.06
CA TYR A 92 -17.72 -2.90 -1.83
C TYR A 92 -17.47 -4.16 -2.66
N ILE A 93 -16.31 -4.24 -3.28
CA ILE A 93 -15.94 -5.33 -4.19
C ILE A 93 -14.67 -5.98 -3.66
N LEU A 94 -14.70 -7.31 -3.50
CA LEU A 94 -13.52 -8.11 -3.17
C LEU A 94 -12.90 -8.65 -4.46
N LYS A 95 -11.66 -8.24 -4.73
CA LYS A 95 -10.84 -8.73 -5.83
C LYS A 95 -9.59 -9.41 -5.30
N VAL A 96 -9.09 -10.41 -6.01
CA VAL A 96 -7.91 -11.17 -5.57
C VAL A 96 -6.96 -11.46 -6.72
N GLY A 97 -5.68 -11.52 -6.36
CA GLY A 97 -4.57 -11.83 -7.23
C GLY A 97 -4.20 -10.72 -8.22
N ASP A 98 -2.96 -10.76 -8.67
CA ASP A 98 -2.41 -9.91 -9.70
C ASP A 98 -1.83 -10.81 -10.80
N PHE A 99 -2.70 -11.26 -11.73
CA PHE A 99 -2.33 -12.23 -12.76
C PHE A 99 -1.95 -11.53 -14.06
N ARG A 100 -0.82 -11.91 -14.63
CA ARG A 100 -0.35 -11.33 -15.90
C ARG A 100 -1.08 -11.93 -17.11
N THR A 101 -1.49 -13.18 -17.01
CA THR A 101 -2.14 -13.92 -18.08
C THR A 101 -3.55 -14.32 -17.71
N LEU A 102 -4.41 -14.42 -18.71
CA LEU A 102 -5.79 -14.91 -18.52
C LEU A 102 -5.78 -16.36 -18.00
N LEU A 103 -4.86 -17.19 -18.50
CA LEU A 103 -4.76 -18.60 -18.11
C LEU A 103 -4.47 -18.79 -16.61
N GLU A 104 -3.56 -17.95 -16.05
CA GLU A 104 -3.31 -17.95 -14.60
C GLU A 104 -4.55 -17.59 -13.81
N ALA A 105 -5.29 -16.56 -14.24
CA ALA A 105 -6.52 -16.14 -13.60
C ALA A 105 -7.61 -17.23 -13.69
N GLU A 106 -7.72 -17.92 -14.82
CA GLU A 106 -8.67 -19.03 -15.01
C GLU A 106 -8.35 -20.23 -14.12
N LYS A 107 -7.07 -20.60 -14.01
CA LYS A 107 -6.61 -21.67 -13.12
C LYS A 107 -7.02 -21.38 -11.66
N VAL A 108 -6.77 -20.19 -11.19
CA VAL A 108 -7.11 -19.79 -9.82
C VAL A 108 -8.64 -19.70 -9.66
N LYS A 109 -9.35 -19.13 -10.61
CA LYS A 109 -10.80 -19.09 -10.61
C LYS A 109 -11.42 -20.49 -10.47
N GLY A 110 -10.90 -21.49 -11.21
CA GLY A 110 -11.37 -22.86 -11.13
C GLY A 110 -11.35 -23.42 -9.71
N ASN A 111 -10.28 -23.14 -8.97
CA ASN A 111 -10.16 -23.58 -7.57
C ASN A 111 -11.11 -22.80 -6.63
N LEU A 112 -11.35 -21.51 -6.93
CA LEU A 112 -12.18 -20.63 -6.11
C LEU A 112 -13.68 -20.84 -6.34
N THR A 113 -14.10 -21.41 -7.46
CA THR A 113 -15.52 -21.60 -7.81
C THR A 113 -16.26 -22.48 -6.80
N LYS A 114 -15.57 -23.37 -6.10
CA LYS A 114 -16.15 -24.20 -5.02
C LYS A 114 -16.67 -23.36 -3.85
N ASP A 115 -15.88 -22.36 -3.45
CA ASP A 115 -16.19 -21.48 -2.31
C ASP A 115 -16.90 -20.18 -2.70
N PHE A 116 -16.66 -19.71 -3.91
CA PHE A 116 -17.18 -18.46 -4.47
C PHE A 116 -17.75 -18.69 -5.87
N PRO A 117 -18.97 -19.24 -5.98
CA PRO A 117 -19.53 -19.61 -7.27
C PRO A 117 -19.80 -18.44 -8.21
N THR A 118 -19.92 -17.24 -7.68
CA THR A 118 -20.17 -16.00 -8.44
C THR A 118 -18.90 -15.30 -8.92
N CYS A 119 -17.72 -15.94 -8.75
CA CYS A 119 -16.45 -15.32 -9.11
C CYS A 119 -16.28 -15.20 -10.64
N PHE A 120 -15.70 -14.09 -11.08
CA PHE A 120 -15.38 -13.84 -12.48
C PHE A 120 -14.07 -13.06 -12.64
N ILE A 121 -13.47 -13.14 -13.84
CA ILE A 121 -12.19 -12.48 -14.13
C ILE A 121 -12.46 -11.09 -14.68
N VAL A 122 -11.70 -10.11 -14.16
CA VAL A 122 -11.73 -8.72 -14.60
C VAL A 122 -10.35 -8.33 -15.17
N LYS A 123 -10.33 -7.69 -16.33
CA LYS A 123 -9.13 -7.10 -16.91
C LYS A 123 -8.96 -5.70 -16.36
N GLU A 124 -7.86 -5.43 -15.66
CA GLU A 124 -7.56 -4.14 -15.08
C GLU A 124 -6.04 -3.94 -14.88
N LEU A 125 -5.64 -2.80 -14.36
CA LEU A 125 -4.26 -2.56 -14.01
C LEU A 125 -3.92 -3.31 -12.71
N ILE A 126 -2.88 -4.13 -12.77
CA ILE A 126 -2.37 -4.94 -11.66
C ILE A 126 -1.07 -4.38 -11.12
N ASN A 127 -0.74 -4.73 -9.89
CA ASN A 127 0.55 -4.41 -9.31
C ASN A 127 1.63 -5.34 -9.87
N LEU A 128 2.87 -4.85 -9.87
CA LEU A 128 4.01 -5.71 -10.21
C LEU A 128 4.14 -6.83 -9.18
N PRO A 129 4.51 -8.04 -9.63
CA PRO A 129 4.82 -9.14 -8.72
C PRO A 129 5.97 -8.74 -7.80
N ARG A 130 5.88 -9.12 -6.53
CA ARG A 130 6.97 -8.94 -5.58
C ARG A 130 8.11 -9.86 -5.95
N ILE A 131 9.33 -9.33 -6.04
CA ILE A 131 10.51 -10.06 -6.48
C ILE A 131 10.86 -11.21 -5.53
N ASP A 132 10.48 -11.08 -4.25
CA ASP A 132 10.83 -12.03 -3.19
C ASP A 132 9.78 -13.15 -3.00
N GLN A 133 8.78 -13.22 -3.85
CA GLN A 133 7.75 -14.25 -3.70
C GLN A 133 8.08 -15.48 -4.55
N GLU A 134 8.43 -16.52 -3.87
CA GLU A 134 8.53 -17.92 -4.29
C GLU A 134 7.17 -18.52 -4.70
N TRP A 135 6.34 -17.73 -5.41
CA TRP A 135 5.00 -18.15 -5.81
C TRP A 135 4.94 -18.91 -7.15
N LEU A 136 6.11 -19.22 -7.69
CA LEU A 136 6.24 -20.20 -8.77
C LEU A 136 6.01 -21.65 -8.31
N THR A 137 5.98 -21.89 -7.00
CA THR A 137 5.65 -23.19 -6.39
C THR A 137 4.37 -23.11 -5.59
N ILE A 138 3.26 -22.69 -6.21
CA ILE A 138 1.96 -23.06 -5.67
C ILE A 138 1.73 -24.51 -6.11
N ASP A 139 2.28 -25.45 -5.36
CA ASP A 139 1.84 -26.83 -5.41
C ASP A 139 0.40 -26.85 -4.88
N PHE A 140 -0.55 -26.87 -5.81
CA PHE A 140 -1.91 -27.23 -5.46
C PHE A 140 -1.86 -28.69 -5.03
N PRO A 141 -2.41 -29.07 -3.86
CA PRO A 141 -2.49 -30.46 -3.49
C PRO A 141 -3.21 -31.19 -4.63
N ALA A 142 -2.52 -32.17 -5.19
CA ALA A 142 -3.14 -33.12 -6.11
C ALA A 142 -4.28 -33.82 -5.38
N GLU A 143 -5.45 -33.91 -6.00
CA GLU A 143 -6.60 -34.63 -5.48
C GLU A 143 -6.27 -36.11 -5.22
#